data_0f6fbb811c266db3c3191c79b9af7a67
#
_entry.id   0f6fbb811c266db3c3191c79b9af7a67
#
_cell.length_a   1.000
_cell.length_b   1.000
_cell.length_c   1.000
_cell.angle_alpha   90.00
_cell.angle_beta   90.00
_cell.angle_gamma   90.00
#
_symmetry.space_group_name_H-M   'P 1'
#
loop_
_entity.id
_entity.type
_entity.pdbx_description
1 polymer ?
#
loop_
_entity_poly.entity_id
_entity_poly.type
_entity_poly.pdbx_seq_one_letter_code
_entity_poly.pdbx_strand_id
1 'polypeptide(L)'
;KKKDDICELSILLISLYKPLNKCNYLHKKLVNYISKSNEFKEFLKYVFHDPHTDKKASVSMKSMSNFSNKTSQLMKRQYEENPFPRWRFTLRPIKGNDINEFTNRYSDTFFKKPEILIAGCGTGQQAMAWSAYKDSKICAVDLSSESLAYAIRKAKEKNIKNINFYHLDLLDLELLKKKFDIIISTGCLHHMEKPEDGLESLVNVLKPQGLIYLGLYSKRARSEIEWTRKYIQKRKIDVTEDNMRSFRTKILNSENKKLQSIRGLRDFFSLSNFRDLLFNYTEHTYDFIKIKELLESKKLNFIAFNEMNPYVKNSFKNHFPNENDEVNLELWDKFEKIYPKTFLGMYKFWVKKN
;
A
#
# COMPACT_ATOMS: atom_id res chain seq x y z
N LYS A 1 -20.78 44.37 -13.56
CA LYS A 1 -20.69 43.03 -12.91
C LYS A 1 -19.27 42.94 -12.39
N LYS A 2 -19.03 43.17 -11.07
CA LYS A 2 -17.76 42.87 -10.42
C LYS A 2 -17.50 41.37 -10.62
N LYS A 3 -16.44 41.00 -11.34
CA LYS A 3 -15.90 39.63 -11.27
C LYS A 3 -15.60 39.41 -9.80
N ASP A 4 -16.23 38.40 -9.18
CA ASP A 4 -15.88 37.93 -7.84
C ASP A 4 -14.42 37.51 -7.88
N ASP A 5 -13.51 38.40 -7.53
CA ASP A 5 -12.08 38.11 -7.50
C ASP A 5 -11.83 37.02 -6.45
N ILE A 6 -11.25 35.92 -6.88
CA ILE A 6 -10.85 34.85 -5.96
C ILE A 6 -9.67 35.35 -5.14
N CYS A 7 -9.85 35.45 -3.83
CA CYS A 7 -8.76 35.71 -2.90
C CYS A 7 -7.94 34.42 -2.68
N GLU A 8 -6.75 34.35 -3.27
CA GLU A 8 -5.86 33.17 -3.18
C GLU A 8 -5.51 32.81 -1.73
N LEU A 9 -5.29 33.85 -0.88
CA LEU A 9 -5.04 33.65 0.54
C LEU A 9 -6.21 32.94 1.24
N SER A 10 -7.45 33.31 0.92
CA SER A 10 -8.65 32.66 1.47
C SER A 10 -8.72 31.18 1.03
N ILE A 11 -8.35 30.87 -0.22
CA ILE A 11 -8.30 29.50 -0.72
C ILE A 11 -7.23 28.69 0.01
N LEU A 12 -6.05 29.25 0.24
CA LEU A 12 -4.99 28.62 1.03
C LEU A 12 -5.48 28.32 2.45
N LEU A 13 -6.09 29.27 3.12
CA LEU A 13 -6.63 29.10 4.48
C LEU A 13 -7.69 28.00 4.52
N ILE A 14 -8.65 27.97 3.58
CA ILE A 14 -9.66 26.92 3.51
C ILE A 14 -9.00 25.54 3.34
N SER A 15 -7.95 25.45 2.51
CA SER A 15 -7.26 24.19 2.24
C SER A 15 -6.58 23.57 3.45
N LEU A 16 -6.26 24.37 4.48
CA LEU A 16 -5.71 23.85 5.74
C LEU A 16 -6.75 23.04 6.55
N TYR A 17 -8.04 23.31 6.31
CA TYR A 17 -9.13 22.70 7.08
C TYR A 17 -9.96 21.69 6.26
N LYS A 18 -10.08 21.92 4.95
CA LYS A 18 -10.89 21.07 4.06
C LYS A 18 -10.18 20.81 2.72
N PRO A 19 -10.22 19.59 2.19
CA PRO A 19 -9.78 19.31 0.82
C PRO A 19 -10.60 20.15 -0.18
N LEU A 20 -9.94 20.95 -1.00
CA LEU A 20 -10.63 21.87 -1.93
C LEU A 20 -11.52 21.15 -2.94
N ASN A 21 -11.12 19.96 -3.38
CA ASN A 21 -11.90 19.14 -4.30
C ASN A 21 -13.21 18.61 -3.68
N LYS A 22 -13.36 18.65 -2.35
CA LYS A 22 -14.59 18.31 -1.61
C LYS A 22 -15.44 19.54 -1.30
N CYS A 23 -15.02 20.75 -1.69
CA CYS A 23 -15.71 22.01 -1.44
C CYS A 23 -16.58 22.39 -2.64
N ASN A 24 -17.82 21.89 -2.72
CA ASN A 24 -18.71 22.10 -3.87
C ASN A 24 -18.92 23.56 -4.26
N TYR A 25 -18.99 24.47 -3.29
CA TYR A 25 -19.18 25.92 -3.54
C TYR A 25 -17.97 26.57 -4.22
N LEU A 26 -16.75 26.03 -4.04
CA LEU A 26 -15.54 26.51 -4.71
C LEU A 26 -15.36 25.91 -6.09
N HIS A 27 -15.99 24.76 -6.37
CA HIS A 27 -15.74 24.02 -7.59
C HIS A 27 -15.94 24.84 -8.85
N LYS A 28 -17.10 25.51 -8.98
CA LYS A 28 -17.44 26.37 -10.14
C LYS A 28 -16.46 27.52 -10.32
N LYS A 29 -15.91 28.05 -9.21
CA LYS A 29 -14.97 29.15 -9.23
C LYS A 29 -13.55 28.70 -9.58
N LEU A 30 -13.11 27.56 -9.05
CA LEU A 30 -11.74 27.09 -9.20
C LEU A 30 -11.48 26.30 -10.48
N VAL A 31 -12.49 25.67 -11.08
CA VAL A 31 -12.29 24.82 -12.26
C VAL A 31 -11.70 25.55 -13.46
N ASN A 32 -12.03 26.83 -13.62
CA ASN A 32 -11.53 27.71 -14.70
C ASN A 32 -10.63 28.83 -14.19
N TYR A 33 -10.25 28.80 -12.92
CA TYR A 33 -9.41 29.84 -12.35
C TYR A 33 -7.95 29.67 -12.76
N ILE A 34 -7.35 30.74 -13.29
CA ILE A 34 -5.93 30.78 -13.66
C ILE A 34 -5.25 31.84 -12.80
N SER A 35 -4.44 31.37 -11.87
CA SER A 35 -3.62 32.29 -11.03
C SER A 35 -2.54 33.00 -11.85
N LYS A 36 -2.11 34.15 -11.39
CA LYS A 36 -0.90 34.83 -11.90
C LYS A 36 0.37 34.25 -11.27
N SER A 37 0.28 33.72 -10.02
CA SER A 37 1.40 33.07 -9.35
C SER A 37 1.59 31.64 -9.86
N ASN A 38 2.83 31.28 -10.18
CA ASN A 38 3.18 29.90 -10.57
C ASN A 38 3.08 28.93 -9.40
N GLU A 39 3.42 29.36 -8.19
CA GLU A 39 3.33 28.59 -6.95
C GLU A 39 1.87 28.26 -6.65
N PHE A 40 0.97 29.22 -6.81
CA PHE A 40 -0.45 28.98 -6.57
C PHE A 40 -1.08 28.11 -7.67
N LYS A 41 -0.63 28.23 -8.94
CA LYS A 41 -1.02 27.26 -10.01
C LYS A 41 -0.62 25.85 -9.64
N GLU A 42 0.62 25.65 -9.20
CA GLU A 42 1.12 24.33 -8.79
C GLU A 42 0.34 23.81 -7.57
N PHE A 43 0.08 24.66 -6.58
CA PHE A 43 -0.75 24.31 -5.44
C PHE A 43 -2.15 23.84 -5.87
N LEU A 44 -2.88 24.64 -6.69
CA LEU A 44 -4.20 24.26 -7.19
C LEU A 44 -4.18 22.97 -8.00
N LYS A 45 -3.13 22.76 -8.80
CA LYS A 45 -2.97 21.51 -9.54
C LYS A 45 -3.06 20.32 -8.58
N TYR A 46 -2.31 20.32 -7.48
CA TYR A 46 -2.26 19.18 -6.55
C TYR A 46 -3.49 19.02 -5.66
N VAL A 47 -4.07 20.11 -5.19
CA VAL A 47 -5.14 20.04 -4.19
C VAL A 47 -6.55 20.09 -4.80
N PHE A 48 -6.66 20.47 -6.07
CA PHE A 48 -7.95 20.64 -6.73
C PHE A 48 -8.00 19.97 -8.12
N HIS A 49 -7.15 20.36 -9.09
CA HIS A 49 -7.29 19.89 -10.47
C HIS A 49 -6.94 18.42 -10.64
N ASP A 50 -5.83 17.94 -10.07
CA ASP A 50 -5.43 16.54 -10.17
C ASP A 50 -6.48 15.62 -9.50
N PRO A 51 -6.93 15.87 -8.24
CA PRO A 51 -8.01 15.06 -7.64
C PRO A 51 -9.32 15.10 -8.42
N HIS A 52 -9.66 16.24 -9.03
CA HIS A 52 -10.86 16.36 -9.87
C HIS A 52 -10.75 15.51 -11.15
N THR A 53 -9.59 15.53 -11.79
CA THR A 53 -9.29 14.73 -12.99
C THR A 53 -9.30 13.23 -12.66
N ASP A 54 -8.67 12.84 -11.54
CA ASP A 54 -8.65 11.45 -11.07
C ASP A 54 -10.09 10.95 -10.81
N LYS A 55 -10.93 11.77 -10.17
CA LYS A 55 -12.34 11.44 -9.93
C LYS A 55 -13.15 11.21 -11.21
N LYS A 56 -12.98 12.08 -12.22
CA LYS A 56 -13.62 11.88 -13.51
C LYS A 56 -13.17 10.58 -14.19
N ALA A 57 -11.87 10.32 -14.18
CA ALA A 57 -11.31 9.11 -14.78
C ALA A 57 -11.77 7.84 -14.05
N SER A 58 -11.87 7.86 -12.73
CA SER A 58 -12.31 6.70 -11.94
C SER A 58 -13.76 6.29 -12.23
N VAL A 59 -14.67 7.27 -12.43
CA VAL A 59 -16.08 7.00 -12.72
C VAL A 59 -16.26 6.28 -14.07
N SER A 60 -15.41 6.57 -15.05
CA SER A 60 -15.45 5.94 -16.38
C SER A 60 -14.67 4.62 -16.47
N MET A 61 -13.97 4.23 -15.41
CA MET A 61 -13.13 3.05 -15.41
C MET A 61 -13.97 1.77 -15.32
N LYS A 62 -13.84 0.91 -16.33
CA LYS A 62 -14.50 -0.40 -16.32
C LYS A 62 -13.80 -1.34 -15.36
N SER A 63 -14.59 -2.03 -14.54
CA SER A 63 -14.11 -3.12 -13.70
C SER A 63 -14.12 -4.44 -14.45
N MET A 64 -13.14 -5.29 -14.16
CA MET A 64 -13.16 -6.70 -14.57
C MET A 64 -13.85 -7.59 -13.52
N SER A 65 -13.93 -7.14 -12.26
CA SER A 65 -14.58 -7.85 -11.15
C SER A 65 -15.98 -7.34 -10.88
N ASN A 66 -16.84 -8.22 -10.37
CA ASN A 66 -18.17 -7.88 -9.85
C ASN A 66 -18.15 -7.45 -8.38
N PHE A 67 -17.00 -7.58 -7.68
CA PHE A 67 -16.84 -7.28 -6.25
C PHE A 67 -17.96 -7.88 -5.38
N SER A 68 -18.18 -9.18 -5.47
CA SER A 68 -19.22 -9.88 -4.71
C SER A 68 -18.92 -10.02 -3.22
N ASN A 69 -17.63 -10.06 -2.84
CA ASN A 69 -17.20 -10.18 -1.45
C ASN A 69 -17.47 -8.88 -0.68
N LYS A 70 -18.15 -8.99 0.48
CA LYS A 70 -18.53 -7.84 1.32
C LYS A 70 -17.31 -7.05 1.83
N THR A 71 -16.26 -7.74 2.24
CA THR A 71 -15.03 -7.10 2.73
C THR A 71 -14.33 -6.36 1.60
N SER A 72 -14.24 -6.95 0.40
CA SER A 72 -13.73 -6.26 -0.80
C SER A 72 -14.51 -4.98 -1.11
N GLN A 73 -15.85 -5.00 -1.01
CA GLN A 73 -16.68 -3.81 -1.20
C GLN A 73 -16.37 -2.72 -0.17
N LEU A 74 -16.21 -3.07 1.11
CA LEU A 74 -15.88 -2.13 2.18
C LEU A 74 -14.50 -1.52 2.01
N MET A 75 -13.50 -2.35 1.68
CA MET A 75 -12.13 -1.89 1.40
C MET A 75 -12.08 -1.03 0.14
N LYS A 76 -12.78 -1.43 -0.94
CA LYS A 76 -12.94 -0.64 -2.15
C LYS A 76 -13.48 0.76 -1.81
N ARG A 77 -14.59 0.85 -1.09
CA ARG A 77 -15.17 2.13 -0.66
C ARG A 77 -14.18 2.98 0.13
N GLN A 78 -13.43 2.38 1.07
CA GLN A 78 -12.44 3.10 1.86
C GLN A 78 -11.36 3.76 0.99
N TYR A 79 -10.79 3.02 0.03
CA TYR A 79 -9.72 3.52 -0.84
C TYR A 79 -10.24 4.37 -2.01
N GLU A 80 -11.51 4.27 -2.37
CA GLU A 80 -12.17 5.22 -3.27
C GLU A 80 -12.39 6.58 -2.61
N GLU A 81 -12.73 6.61 -1.32
CA GLU A 81 -12.84 7.86 -0.56
C GLU A 81 -11.48 8.49 -0.29
N ASN A 82 -10.45 7.68 -0.06
CA ASN A 82 -9.10 8.09 0.31
C ASN A 82 -8.04 7.22 -0.36
N PRO A 83 -7.69 7.49 -1.64
CA PRO A 83 -6.58 6.81 -2.32
C PRO A 83 -5.29 6.87 -1.51
N PHE A 84 -4.64 5.71 -1.32
CA PHE A 84 -3.48 5.58 -0.44
C PHE A 84 -2.36 4.76 -1.10
N PRO A 85 -1.05 5.09 -0.83
CA PRO A 85 -0.59 6.37 -0.27
C PRO A 85 -0.66 7.49 -1.32
N ARG A 86 -0.98 8.72 -0.93
CA ARG A 86 -0.82 9.87 -1.84
C ARG A 86 0.63 10.34 -1.81
N TRP A 87 1.34 10.12 -2.89
CA TRP A 87 2.74 10.51 -3.02
C TRP A 87 2.92 11.57 -4.10
N ARG A 88 3.79 12.52 -3.85
CA ARG A 88 4.13 13.59 -4.80
C ARG A 88 5.34 13.21 -5.64
N PHE A 89 6.35 12.65 -4.98
CA PHE A 89 7.60 12.20 -5.58
C PHE A 89 7.80 10.71 -5.28
N THR A 90 8.42 10.01 -6.20
CA THR A 90 8.90 8.63 -6.00
C THR A 90 10.37 8.58 -6.34
N LEU A 91 11.12 7.83 -5.57
CA LEU A 91 12.46 7.44 -5.95
C LEU A 91 12.33 6.61 -7.23
N ARG A 92 13.04 7.03 -8.28
CA ARG A 92 13.15 6.21 -9.48
C ARG A 92 14.35 5.32 -9.31
N PRO A 93 14.21 3.99 -9.43
CA PRO A 93 15.35 3.14 -9.71
C PRO A 93 16.05 3.63 -10.98
N ILE A 94 17.33 3.37 -11.10
CA ILE A 94 18.06 3.68 -12.33
C ILE A 94 17.38 2.91 -13.46
N LYS A 95 16.90 3.64 -14.47
CA LYS A 95 16.19 3.03 -15.60
C LYS A 95 17.12 2.12 -16.37
N GLY A 96 16.69 0.89 -16.62
CA GLY A 96 17.40 -0.06 -17.45
C GLY A 96 18.27 -1.07 -16.70
N ASN A 97 18.19 -1.13 -15.36
CA ASN A 97 18.83 -2.20 -14.59
C ASN A 97 18.26 -3.57 -15.01
N ASP A 98 19.12 -4.57 -15.04
CA ASP A 98 18.68 -5.95 -15.21
C ASP A 98 18.02 -6.45 -13.92
N ILE A 99 16.81 -7.01 -14.04
CA ILE A 99 16.12 -7.56 -12.89
C ILE A 99 16.86 -8.75 -12.28
N ASN A 100 17.65 -9.47 -13.09
CA ASN A 100 18.40 -10.63 -12.64
C ASN A 100 19.51 -10.25 -11.64
N GLU A 101 20.09 -9.05 -11.73
CA GLU A 101 21.03 -8.54 -10.72
C GLU A 101 20.37 -8.45 -9.34
N PHE A 102 19.06 -8.20 -9.31
CA PHE A 102 18.30 -8.15 -8.08
C PHE A 102 17.79 -9.54 -7.66
N THR A 103 17.22 -10.33 -8.58
CA THR A 103 16.56 -11.62 -8.28
C THR A 103 17.52 -12.77 -8.05
N ASN A 104 18.77 -12.71 -8.55
CA ASN A 104 19.81 -13.74 -8.31
C ASN A 104 20.10 -13.97 -6.80
N ARG A 105 19.69 -13.04 -5.95
CA ARG A 105 19.77 -13.20 -4.48
C ARG A 105 18.72 -14.17 -3.93
N TYR A 106 17.69 -14.48 -4.71
CA TYR A 106 16.49 -15.20 -4.29
C TYR A 106 16.20 -16.43 -5.16
N SER A 107 16.76 -16.50 -6.36
CA SER A 107 16.51 -17.58 -7.30
C SER A 107 17.60 -17.63 -8.37
N ASP A 108 17.95 -18.83 -8.82
CA ASP A 108 18.82 -19.06 -9.99
C ASP A 108 18.05 -18.94 -11.32
N THR A 109 16.76 -18.63 -11.27
CA THR A 109 15.93 -18.47 -12.46
C THR A 109 16.28 -17.18 -13.18
N PHE A 110 16.64 -17.28 -14.47
CA PHE A 110 16.93 -16.13 -15.32
C PHE A 110 15.64 -15.61 -15.99
N PHE A 111 15.31 -14.34 -15.78
CA PHE A 111 14.13 -13.66 -16.31
C PHE A 111 14.51 -12.77 -17.51
N LYS A 112 14.24 -13.23 -18.76
CA LYS A 112 14.62 -12.51 -19.98
C LYS A 112 13.72 -11.30 -20.29
N LYS A 113 12.41 -11.44 -20.14
CA LYS A 113 11.38 -10.40 -20.33
C LYS A 113 10.29 -10.60 -19.28
N PRO A 114 10.56 -10.20 -18.03
CA PRO A 114 9.69 -10.58 -16.94
C PRO A 114 8.30 -9.97 -17.06
N GLU A 115 7.28 -10.82 -16.91
CA GLU A 115 5.90 -10.43 -16.66
C GLU A 115 5.73 -10.29 -15.14
N ILE A 116 5.49 -9.07 -14.66
CA ILE A 116 5.45 -8.75 -13.23
C ILE A 116 4.05 -8.30 -12.85
N LEU A 117 3.47 -8.93 -11.83
CA LEU A 117 2.20 -8.51 -11.24
C LEU A 117 2.46 -7.66 -9.99
N ILE A 118 1.87 -6.49 -9.93
CA ILE A 118 1.77 -5.68 -8.70
C ILE A 118 0.33 -5.82 -8.19
N ALA A 119 0.15 -6.65 -7.19
CA ALA A 119 -1.13 -7.02 -6.62
C ALA A 119 -1.49 -6.10 -5.45
N GLY A 120 -2.57 -5.32 -5.60
CA GLY A 120 -2.92 -4.23 -4.69
C GLY A 120 -1.98 -3.03 -4.89
N CYS A 121 -1.89 -2.53 -6.13
CA CYS A 121 -0.92 -1.50 -6.50
C CYS A 121 -1.22 -0.12 -5.89
N GLY A 122 -2.41 0.10 -5.35
CA GLY A 122 -2.85 1.39 -4.82
C GLY A 122 -2.64 2.52 -5.83
N THR A 123 -2.01 3.58 -5.38
CA THR A 123 -1.67 4.74 -6.22
C THR A 123 -0.45 4.53 -7.13
N GLY A 124 0.01 3.29 -7.29
CA GLY A 124 0.97 2.89 -8.32
C GLY A 124 2.44 3.12 -8.00
N GLN A 125 2.81 3.51 -6.77
CA GLN A 125 4.20 3.81 -6.43
C GLN A 125 5.15 2.62 -6.69
N GLN A 126 4.75 1.42 -6.27
CA GLN A 126 5.52 0.19 -6.54
C GLN A 126 5.54 -0.17 -8.02
N ALA A 127 4.39 -0.07 -8.71
CA ALA A 127 4.33 -0.36 -10.14
C ALA A 127 5.33 0.50 -10.93
N MET A 128 5.46 1.78 -10.57
CA MET A 128 6.43 2.67 -11.21
C MET A 128 7.87 2.34 -10.86
N ALA A 129 8.14 1.89 -9.62
CA ALA A 129 9.47 1.44 -9.25
C ALA A 129 9.89 0.21 -10.07
N TRP A 130 9.04 -0.81 -10.13
CA TRP A 130 9.32 -2.05 -10.86
C TRP A 130 9.35 -1.86 -12.39
N SER A 131 8.66 -0.84 -12.93
CA SER A 131 8.69 -0.52 -14.36
C SER A 131 10.05 -0.03 -14.87
N ALA A 132 10.97 0.28 -13.98
CA ALA A 132 12.31 0.74 -14.33
C ALA A 132 13.25 -0.40 -14.77
N TYR A 133 12.95 -1.66 -14.42
CA TYR A 133 13.73 -2.80 -14.89
C TYR A 133 13.60 -3.00 -16.40
N LYS A 134 14.73 -3.33 -17.02
CA LYS A 134 14.83 -3.54 -18.47
C LYS A 134 13.86 -4.62 -18.94
N ASP A 135 13.20 -4.38 -20.06
CA ASP A 135 12.28 -5.31 -20.74
C ASP A 135 11.13 -5.85 -19.87
N SER A 136 10.91 -5.29 -18.67
CA SER A 136 9.81 -5.69 -17.79
C SER A 136 8.45 -5.25 -18.35
N LYS A 137 7.44 -6.10 -18.20
CA LYS A 137 6.04 -5.78 -18.44
C LYS A 137 5.28 -5.85 -17.13
N ILE A 138 4.72 -4.73 -16.71
CA ILE A 138 4.03 -4.61 -15.43
C ILE A 138 2.53 -4.73 -15.65
N CYS A 139 1.90 -5.63 -14.91
CA CYS A 139 0.46 -5.70 -14.71
C CYS A 139 0.18 -5.20 -13.29
N ALA A 140 -0.54 -4.11 -13.16
CA ALA A 140 -0.85 -3.49 -11.87
C ALA A 140 -2.35 -3.58 -11.62
N VAL A 141 -2.76 -4.24 -10.53
CA VAL A 141 -4.17 -4.45 -10.19
C VAL A 141 -4.51 -3.80 -8.86
N ASP A 142 -5.70 -3.19 -8.78
CA ASP A 142 -6.24 -2.65 -7.54
C ASP A 142 -7.76 -2.67 -7.57
N LEU A 143 -8.36 -2.76 -6.39
CA LEU A 143 -9.82 -2.74 -6.21
C LEU A 143 -10.41 -1.32 -6.21
N SER A 144 -9.57 -0.28 -6.11
CA SER A 144 -9.99 1.12 -6.07
C SER A 144 -9.73 1.81 -7.41
N SER A 145 -10.82 2.17 -8.10
CA SER A 145 -10.75 2.94 -9.35
C SER A 145 -10.13 4.34 -9.14
N GLU A 146 -10.33 4.95 -7.98
CA GLU A 146 -9.71 6.24 -7.62
C GLU A 146 -8.19 6.12 -7.46
N SER A 147 -7.71 5.06 -6.80
CA SER A 147 -6.28 4.78 -6.67
C SER A 147 -5.64 4.54 -8.03
N LEU A 148 -6.31 3.76 -8.89
CA LEU A 148 -5.85 3.49 -10.25
C LEU A 148 -5.84 4.75 -11.13
N ALA A 149 -6.86 5.60 -11.05
CA ALA A 149 -6.89 6.86 -11.79
C ALA A 149 -5.68 7.74 -11.43
N TYR A 150 -5.36 7.85 -10.12
CA TYR A 150 -4.16 8.50 -9.64
C TYR A 150 -2.89 7.86 -10.24
N ALA A 151 -2.78 6.53 -10.19
CA ALA A 151 -1.61 5.79 -10.69
C ALA A 151 -1.41 6.00 -12.19
N ILE A 152 -2.49 5.90 -12.99
CA ILE A 152 -2.48 6.11 -14.45
C ILE A 152 -2.02 7.53 -14.79
N ARG A 153 -2.57 8.56 -14.12
CA ARG A 153 -2.12 9.94 -14.30
C ARG A 153 -0.65 10.10 -13.98
N LYS A 154 -0.16 9.53 -12.87
CA LYS A 154 1.25 9.57 -12.48
C LYS A 154 2.16 8.84 -13.46
N ALA A 155 1.75 7.70 -13.99
CA ALA A 155 2.51 6.99 -15.03
C ALA A 155 2.62 7.85 -16.31
N LYS A 156 1.51 8.49 -16.71
CA LYS A 156 1.48 9.41 -17.86
C LYS A 156 2.38 10.63 -17.65
N GLU A 157 2.31 11.29 -16.49
CA GLU A 157 3.17 12.43 -16.12
C GLU A 157 4.66 12.08 -16.20
N LYS A 158 5.01 10.82 -15.92
CA LYS A 158 6.39 10.30 -15.92
C LYS A 158 6.80 9.63 -17.23
N ASN A 159 5.92 9.61 -18.24
CA ASN A 159 6.12 8.94 -19.52
C ASN A 159 6.50 7.45 -19.37
N ILE A 160 5.85 6.75 -18.44
CA ILE A 160 6.03 5.31 -18.21
C ILE A 160 4.99 4.57 -19.06
N LYS A 161 5.43 3.67 -19.95
CA LYS A 161 4.58 3.02 -20.96
C LYS A 161 4.43 1.51 -20.78
N ASN A 162 5.24 0.88 -19.93
CA ASN A 162 5.27 -0.57 -19.72
C ASN A 162 4.43 -1.05 -18.54
N ILE A 163 3.43 -0.26 -18.10
CA ILE A 163 2.49 -0.64 -17.05
C ILE A 163 1.08 -0.69 -17.64
N ASN A 164 0.40 -1.83 -17.47
CA ASN A 164 -1.02 -1.99 -17.72
C ASN A 164 -1.77 -2.02 -16.37
N PHE A 165 -2.74 -1.14 -16.20
CA PHE A 165 -3.54 -1.03 -14.98
C PHE A 165 -4.90 -1.69 -15.16
N TYR A 166 -5.36 -2.45 -14.14
CA TYR A 166 -6.63 -3.17 -14.16
C TYR A 166 -7.41 -2.95 -12.86
N HIS A 167 -8.67 -2.55 -13.02
CA HIS A 167 -9.62 -2.45 -11.90
C HIS A 167 -10.18 -3.84 -11.62
N LEU A 168 -9.63 -4.52 -10.62
CA LEU A 168 -9.80 -5.94 -10.37
C LEU A 168 -9.63 -6.27 -8.89
N ASP A 169 -10.47 -7.16 -8.35
CA ASP A 169 -10.25 -7.77 -7.04
C ASP A 169 -9.14 -8.82 -7.13
N LEU A 170 -8.30 -8.92 -6.10
CA LEU A 170 -7.27 -9.96 -6.02
C LEU A 170 -7.85 -11.37 -6.07
N LEU A 171 -9.09 -11.56 -5.63
CA LEU A 171 -9.77 -12.86 -5.70
C LEU A 171 -10.09 -13.30 -7.14
N ASP A 172 -10.08 -12.36 -8.09
CA ASP A 172 -10.46 -12.58 -9.49
C ASP A 172 -9.27 -12.52 -10.45
N LEU A 173 -8.02 -12.70 -9.99
CA LEU A 173 -6.80 -12.58 -10.81
C LEU A 173 -6.80 -13.47 -12.04
N GLU A 174 -7.51 -14.60 -12.02
CA GLU A 174 -7.63 -15.52 -13.15
C GLU A 174 -8.29 -14.88 -14.36
N LEU A 175 -9.12 -13.82 -14.17
CA LEU A 175 -9.73 -13.06 -15.27
C LEU A 175 -8.67 -12.38 -16.16
N LEU A 176 -7.46 -12.17 -15.68
CA LEU A 176 -6.35 -11.64 -16.49
C LEU A 176 -5.89 -12.63 -17.58
N LYS A 177 -6.18 -13.94 -17.41
CA LYS A 177 -5.75 -15.02 -18.32
C LYS A 177 -4.24 -14.99 -18.59
N LYS A 178 -3.45 -14.68 -17.58
CA LYS A 178 -2.00 -14.54 -17.62
C LYS A 178 -1.34 -15.21 -16.42
N LYS A 179 -0.08 -15.57 -16.61
CA LYS A 179 0.81 -16.03 -15.53
C LYS A 179 2.02 -15.11 -15.46
N PHE A 180 2.55 -14.95 -14.25
CA PHE A 180 3.59 -13.98 -13.95
C PHE A 180 4.87 -14.65 -13.45
N ASP A 181 6.01 -14.08 -13.84
CA ASP A 181 7.33 -14.50 -13.37
C ASP A 181 7.57 -14.02 -11.94
N ILE A 182 7.12 -12.80 -11.64
CA ILE A 182 7.29 -12.17 -10.34
C ILE A 182 5.97 -11.54 -9.92
N ILE A 183 5.58 -11.77 -8.67
CA ILE A 183 4.39 -11.16 -8.06
C ILE A 183 4.82 -10.35 -6.85
N ILE A 184 4.34 -9.12 -6.76
CA ILE A 184 4.57 -8.22 -5.62
C ILE A 184 3.23 -7.96 -4.94
N SER A 185 3.12 -8.31 -3.68
CA SER A 185 1.92 -8.10 -2.88
C SER A 185 2.30 -7.59 -1.49
N THR A 186 2.32 -6.27 -1.34
CA THR A 186 2.68 -5.64 -0.08
C THR A 186 1.60 -4.66 0.37
N GLY A 187 1.11 -4.83 1.57
CA GLY A 187 0.12 -3.93 2.14
C GLY A 187 -1.33 -4.21 1.73
N CYS A 188 -1.65 -5.42 1.19
CA CYS A 188 -3.02 -5.71 0.76
C CYS A 188 -3.61 -7.01 1.34
N LEU A 189 -2.89 -8.14 1.37
CA LEU A 189 -3.44 -9.42 1.86
C LEU A 189 -4.01 -9.32 3.28
N HIS A 190 -3.34 -8.62 4.16
CA HIS A 190 -3.78 -8.47 5.55
C HIS A 190 -5.05 -7.61 5.73
N HIS A 191 -5.59 -7.02 4.68
CA HIS A 191 -6.87 -6.33 4.67
C HIS A 191 -8.01 -7.15 4.05
N MET A 192 -7.72 -8.35 3.56
CA MET A 192 -8.74 -9.26 3.02
C MET A 192 -9.50 -9.94 4.15
N GLU A 193 -10.70 -10.42 3.88
CA GLU A 193 -11.49 -11.22 4.83
C GLU A 193 -10.74 -12.51 5.20
N LYS A 194 -10.25 -13.20 4.17
CA LYS A 194 -9.42 -14.39 4.26
C LYS A 194 -8.14 -14.19 3.46
N PRO A 195 -7.04 -13.80 4.10
CA PRO A 195 -5.75 -13.60 3.43
C PRO A 195 -5.26 -14.85 2.67
N GLU A 196 -5.65 -16.03 3.14
CA GLU A 196 -5.33 -17.34 2.54
C GLU A 196 -5.90 -17.47 1.12
N ASP A 197 -7.12 -16.96 0.88
CA ASP A 197 -7.76 -16.99 -0.44
C ASP A 197 -7.03 -16.03 -1.40
N GLY A 198 -6.63 -14.86 -0.89
CA GLY A 198 -5.82 -13.91 -1.65
C GLY A 198 -4.46 -14.49 -2.03
N LEU A 199 -3.77 -15.14 -1.10
CA LEU A 199 -2.50 -15.80 -1.39
C LEU A 199 -2.68 -16.94 -2.41
N GLU A 200 -3.75 -17.73 -2.31
CA GLU A 200 -4.07 -18.75 -3.30
C GLU A 200 -4.25 -18.17 -4.70
N SER A 201 -4.99 -17.10 -4.82
CA SER A 201 -5.17 -16.40 -6.10
C SER A 201 -3.83 -15.94 -6.71
N LEU A 202 -2.89 -15.43 -5.88
CA LEU A 202 -1.54 -15.10 -6.33
C LEU A 202 -0.78 -16.33 -6.81
N VAL A 203 -0.83 -17.44 -6.05
CA VAL A 203 -0.15 -18.71 -6.39
C VAL A 203 -0.70 -19.30 -7.68
N ASN A 204 -2.03 -19.16 -7.91
CA ASN A 204 -2.67 -19.65 -9.13
C ASN A 204 -2.18 -18.96 -10.39
N VAL A 205 -1.81 -17.68 -10.31
CA VAL A 205 -1.29 -16.91 -11.45
C VAL A 205 0.24 -16.84 -11.50
N LEU A 206 0.94 -17.50 -10.57
CA LEU A 206 2.40 -17.60 -10.59
C LEU A 206 2.85 -18.67 -11.58
N LYS A 207 3.87 -18.37 -12.40
CA LYS A 207 4.54 -19.35 -13.26
C LYS A 207 5.34 -20.36 -12.42
N PRO A 208 5.63 -21.57 -12.94
CA PRO A 208 6.65 -22.45 -12.36
C PRO A 208 7.96 -21.66 -12.17
N GLN A 209 8.66 -21.87 -11.07
CA GLN A 209 9.89 -21.16 -10.69
C GLN A 209 9.74 -19.63 -10.49
N GLY A 210 8.51 -19.12 -10.51
CA GLY A 210 8.23 -17.70 -10.24
C GLY A 210 8.45 -17.33 -8.77
N LEU A 211 8.62 -16.04 -8.51
CA LEU A 211 8.85 -15.47 -7.20
C LEU A 211 7.65 -14.65 -6.73
N ILE A 212 7.33 -14.71 -5.44
CA ILE A 212 6.38 -13.79 -4.82
C ILE A 212 7.11 -12.99 -3.73
N TYR A 213 6.97 -11.68 -3.77
CA TYR A 213 7.37 -10.76 -2.71
C TYR A 213 6.16 -10.39 -1.87
N LEU A 214 6.18 -10.75 -0.60
CA LEU A 214 5.09 -10.51 0.34
C LEU A 214 5.45 -9.44 1.36
N GLY A 215 4.46 -8.62 1.71
CA GLY A 215 4.53 -7.69 2.83
C GLY A 215 3.34 -7.88 3.77
N LEU A 216 3.58 -8.40 4.98
CA LEU A 216 2.55 -8.70 5.98
C LEU A 216 2.83 -7.96 7.29
N TYR A 217 1.79 -7.47 7.96
CA TYR A 217 1.94 -6.73 9.21
C TYR A 217 2.42 -7.59 10.38
N SER A 218 3.48 -7.13 11.07
CA SER A 218 4.01 -7.77 12.27
C SER A 218 3.08 -7.54 13.47
N LYS A 219 2.65 -8.61 14.10
CA LYS A 219 1.83 -8.60 15.32
C LYS A 219 2.54 -7.88 16.47
N ARG A 220 3.86 -8.09 16.60
CA ARG A 220 4.65 -7.47 17.69
C ARG A 220 4.82 -5.98 17.45
N ALA A 221 5.21 -5.58 16.25
CA ALA A 221 5.41 -4.17 15.92
C ALA A 221 4.12 -3.34 15.91
N ARG A 222 2.97 -3.98 15.71
CA ARG A 222 1.65 -3.31 15.67
C ARG A 222 0.82 -3.50 16.94
N SER A 223 1.42 -3.96 18.03
CA SER A 223 0.69 -4.25 19.27
C SER A 223 -0.10 -3.06 19.83
N GLU A 224 0.47 -1.86 19.82
CA GLU A 224 -0.21 -0.63 20.27
C GLU A 224 -1.29 -0.18 19.29
N ILE A 225 -1.08 -0.38 18.00
CA ILE A 225 -2.09 -0.10 16.96
C ILE A 225 -3.27 -1.05 17.14
N GLU A 226 -3.03 -2.35 17.29
CA GLU A 226 -4.08 -3.35 17.53
C GLU A 226 -4.85 -3.06 18.82
N TRP A 227 -4.16 -2.71 19.88
CA TRP A 227 -4.79 -2.30 21.13
C TRP A 227 -5.68 -1.05 20.93
N THR A 228 -5.19 -0.04 20.19
CA THR A 228 -5.94 1.19 19.91
C THR A 228 -7.16 0.92 19.04
N ARG A 229 -7.06 0.03 18.06
CA ARG A 229 -8.19 -0.42 17.23
C ARG A 229 -9.27 -1.11 18.09
N LYS A 230 -8.88 -2.01 18.99
CA LYS A 230 -9.79 -2.63 19.97
C LYS A 230 -10.44 -1.59 20.89
N TYR A 231 -9.69 -0.56 21.29
CA TYR A 231 -10.22 0.56 22.06
C TYR A 231 -11.30 1.34 21.30
N ILE A 232 -11.06 1.63 19.99
CA ILE A 232 -12.04 2.29 19.11
C ILE A 232 -13.31 1.45 18.97
N GLN A 233 -13.16 0.15 18.68
CA GLN A 233 -14.27 -0.80 18.53
C GLN A 233 -15.11 -0.90 19.82
N LYS A 234 -14.47 -1.07 20.98
CA LYS A 234 -15.15 -1.16 22.28
C LYS A 234 -15.97 0.10 22.60
N ARG A 235 -15.53 1.26 22.12
CA ARG A 235 -16.22 2.55 22.31
C ARG A 235 -17.17 2.91 21.18
N LYS A 236 -17.31 2.05 20.19
CA LYS A 236 -18.20 2.25 19.03
C LYS A 236 -17.96 3.62 18.36
N ILE A 237 -16.68 3.98 18.15
CA ILE A 237 -16.33 5.23 17.48
C ILE A 237 -16.50 5.00 15.97
N ASP A 238 -17.49 5.64 15.37
CA ASP A 238 -17.79 5.53 13.95
C ASP A 238 -16.71 6.17 13.06
N VAL A 239 -16.57 5.65 11.85
CA VAL A 239 -15.56 6.08 10.86
C VAL A 239 -16.07 7.33 10.12
N THR A 240 -16.16 8.46 10.84
CA THR A 240 -16.45 9.79 10.28
C THR A 240 -15.26 10.72 10.43
N GLU A 241 -15.15 11.74 9.57
CA GLU A 241 -14.05 12.71 9.67
C GLU A 241 -14.03 13.41 11.04
N ASP A 242 -15.20 13.75 11.58
CA ASP A 242 -15.33 14.44 12.86
C ASP A 242 -14.92 13.55 14.02
N ASN A 243 -15.35 12.29 14.04
CA ASN A 243 -14.95 11.33 15.07
C ASN A 243 -13.44 11.04 15.02
N MET A 244 -12.87 10.90 13.82
CA MET A 244 -11.43 10.71 13.66
C MET A 244 -10.64 11.92 14.15
N ARG A 245 -11.08 13.15 13.87
CA ARG A 245 -10.47 14.39 14.39
C ARG A 245 -10.56 14.47 15.91
N SER A 246 -11.75 14.23 16.48
CA SER A 246 -11.98 14.20 17.92
C SER A 246 -11.14 13.14 18.62
N PHE A 247 -11.04 11.95 18.02
CA PHE A 247 -10.21 10.88 18.57
C PHE A 247 -8.70 11.22 18.49
N ARG A 248 -8.25 11.85 17.41
CA ARG A 248 -6.87 12.35 17.29
C ARG A 248 -6.55 13.39 18.37
N THR A 249 -7.46 14.34 18.64
CA THR A 249 -7.33 15.32 19.74
C THR A 249 -7.27 14.60 21.08
N LYS A 250 -8.09 13.56 21.28
CA LYS A 250 -8.03 12.73 22.50
C LYS A 250 -6.67 12.04 22.67
N ILE A 251 -6.08 11.50 21.60
CA ILE A 251 -4.73 10.91 21.64
C ILE A 251 -3.69 11.96 22.04
N LEU A 252 -3.77 13.17 21.48
CA LEU A 252 -2.83 14.26 21.78
C LEU A 252 -2.84 14.65 23.27
N ASN A 253 -4.01 14.62 23.90
CA ASN A 253 -4.22 15.03 25.29
C ASN A 253 -4.21 13.83 26.27
N SER A 254 -3.92 12.62 25.82
CA SER A 254 -3.98 11.42 26.63
C SER A 254 -2.69 11.19 27.40
N GLU A 255 -2.79 10.79 28.66
CA GLU A 255 -1.68 10.29 29.49
C GLU A 255 -1.44 8.78 29.30
N ASN A 256 -2.33 8.08 28.61
CA ASN A 256 -2.19 6.65 28.35
C ASN A 256 -1.02 6.39 27.39
N LYS A 257 0.02 5.68 27.85
CA LYS A 257 1.24 5.40 27.10
C LYS A 257 0.99 4.72 25.75
N LYS A 258 -0.02 3.82 25.66
CA LYS A 258 -0.37 3.15 24.39
C LYS A 258 -1.00 4.10 23.36
N LEU A 259 -1.79 5.09 23.81
CA LEU A 259 -2.30 6.13 22.93
C LEU A 259 -1.19 7.12 22.56
N GLN A 260 -0.30 7.44 23.49
CA GLN A 260 0.84 8.32 23.20
C GLN A 260 1.80 7.74 22.15
N SER A 261 2.01 6.41 22.11
CA SER A 261 2.87 5.77 21.11
C SER A 261 2.34 5.96 19.68
N ILE A 262 1.02 6.03 19.49
CA ILE A 262 0.39 6.30 18.19
C ILE A 262 0.77 7.69 17.67
N ARG A 263 0.92 8.67 18.55
CA ARG A 263 1.30 10.06 18.20
C ARG A 263 2.65 10.17 17.51
N GLY A 264 3.57 9.24 17.81
CA GLY A 264 4.90 9.19 17.20
C GLY A 264 4.93 8.60 15.79
N LEU A 265 3.83 8.02 15.31
CA LEU A 265 3.78 7.40 14.00
C LEU A 265 3.55 8.44 12.90
N ARG A 266 4.24 8.27 11.76
CA ARG A 266 4.09 9.17 10.60
C ARG A 266 2.64 9.29 10.13
N ASP A 267 1.90 8.19 10.19
CA ASP A 267 0.52 8.10 9.72
C ASP A 267 -0.50 8.79 10.63
N PHE A 268 -0.07 9.27 11.79
CA PHE A 268 -0.91 10.03 12.71
C PHE A 268 -1.32 11.42 12.17
N PHE A 269 -0.47 12.05 11.35
CA PHE A 269 -0.58 13.49 11.06
C PHE A 269 -1.62 13.85 10.00
N SER A 270 -1.86 13.01 9.01
CA SER A 270 -2.92 13.25 8.01
C SER A 270 -4.17 12.42 8.33
N LEU A 271 -5.36 12.95 8.02
CA LEU A 271 -6.61 12.25 8.30
C LEU A 271 -6.74 10.96 7.48
N SER A 272 -6.27 10.98 6.24
CA SER A 272 -6.26 9.81 5.35
C SER A 272 -5.37 8.69 5.89
N ASN A 273 -4.13 9.03 6.30
CA ASN A 273 -3.21 8.06 6.88
C ASN A 273 -3.70 7.57 8.25
N PHE A 274 -4.26 8.46 9.07
CA PHE A 274 -4.82 8.12 10.37
C PHE A 274 -6.01 7.14 10.25
N ARG A 275 -6.84 7.33 9.20
CA ARG A 275 -7.90 6.38 8.86
C ARG A 275 -7.32 5.00 8.51
N ASP A 276 -6.33 4.96 7.64
CA ASP A 276 -5.67 3.72 7.25
C ASP A 276 -4.99 3.02 8.44
N LEU A 277 -4.38 3.79 9.34
CA LEU A 277 -3.70 3.28 10.52
C LEU A 277 -4.65 2.62 11.53
N LEU A 278 -5.80 3.26 11.83
CA LEU A 278 -6.64 2.89 12.99
C LEU A 278 -8.07 2.47 12.65
N PHE A 279 -8.59 2.85 11.49
CA PHE A 279 -10.01 2.71 11.15
C PHE A 279 -10.27 1.82 9.93
N ASN A 280 -9.31 0.98 9.55
CA ASN A 280 -9.52 -0.04 8.53
C ASN A 280 -10.60 -1.03 8.97
N TYR A 281 -11.43 -1.49 8.04
CA TYR A 281 -12.47 -2.49 8.30
C TYR A 281 -11.87 -3.80 8.79
N THR A 282 -10.81 -4.28 8.12
CA THR A 282 -10.12 -5.53 8.43
C THR A 282 -8.63 -5.31 8.45
N GLU A 283 -7.96 -5.91 9.44
CA GLU A 283 -6.51 -5.94 9.50
C GLU A 283 -6.07 -7.19 10.24
N HIS A 284 -5.34 -8.06 9.56
CA HIS A 284 -4.70 -9.23 10.13
C HIS A 284 -3.24 -8.94 10.46
N THR A 285 -2.79 -9.45 11.58
CA THR A 285 -1.38 -9.36 12.00
C THR A 285 -0.79 -10.76 12.14
N TYR A 286 0.50 -10.88 11.86
CA TYR A 286 1.22 -12.13 11.77
C TYR A 286 2.38 -12.16 12.78
N ASP A 287 2.69 -13.34 13.26
CA ASP A 287 3.99 -13.75 13.78
C ASP A 287 4.59 -14.77 12.82
N PHE A 288 5.82 -15.19 13.04
CA PHE A 288 6.49 -16.10 12.10
C PHE A 288 5.88 -17.50 12.06
N ILE A 289 5.24 -17.94 13.14
CA ILE A 289 4.55 -19.23 13.15
C ILE A 289 3.34 -19.20 12.21
N LYS A 290 2.52 -18.13 12.29
CA LYS A 290 1.39 -17.96 11.36
C LYS A 290 1.84 -17.79 9.91
N ILE A 291 2.98 -17.11 9.66
CA ILE A 291 3.53 -17.00 8.31
C ILE A 291 3.95 -18.39 7.82
N LYS A 292 4.62 -19.20 8.64
CA LYS A 292 5.02 -20.56 8.30
C LYS A 292 3.79 -21.40 7.90
N GLU A 293 2.77 -21.44 8.76
CA GLU A 293 1.51 -22.15 8.50
C GLU A 293 0.84 -21.71 7.19
N LEU A 294 0.78 -20.38 6.96
CA LEU A 294 0.21 -19.81 5.75
C LEU A 294 0.97 -20.27 4.48
N LEU A 295 2.30 -20.22 4.51
CA LEU A 295 3.14 -20.61 3.38
C LEU A 295 3.05 -22.12 3.11
N GLU A 296 3.11 -22.96 4.14
CA GLU A 296 2.97 -24.42 4.04
C GLU A 296 1.62 -24.82 3.44
N SER A 297 0.53 -24.15 3.84
CA SER A 297 -0.82 -24.40 3.31
C SER A 297 -0.93 -24.16 1.80
N LYS A 298 -0.04 -23.35 1.22
CA LYS A 298 0.00 -23.00 -0.20
C LYS A 298 1.22 -23.58 -0.93
N LYS A 299 1.95 -24.50 -0.31
CA LYS A 299 3.17 -25.15 -0.84
C LYS A 299 4.20 -24.10 -1.31
N LEU A 300 4.43 -23.10 -0.46
CA LEU A 300 5.42 -22.05 -0.68
C LEU A 300 6.58 -22.21 0.29
N ASN A 301 7.80 -22.03 -0.22
CA ASN A 301 9.02 -21.94 0.58
C ASN A 301 9.39 -20.51 0.84
N PHE A 302 9.68 -20.19 2.10
CA PHE A 302 10.35 -18.94 2.47
C PHE A 302 11.79 -18.95 1.93
N ILE A 303 12.22 -17.87 1.28
CA ILE A 303 13.58 -17.75 0.72
C ILE A 303 14.43 -16.84 1.60
N ALA A 304 14.03 -15.58 1.73
CA ALA A 304 14.79 -14.58 2.47
C ALA A 304 13.94 -13.32 2.74
N PHE A 305 14.34 -12.56 3.74
CA PHE A 305 13.83 -11.19 3.90
C PHE A 305 14.43 -10.25 2.85
N ASN A 306 13.65 -9.27 2.44
CA ASN A 306 14.14 -8.20 1.58
C ASN A 306 14.82 -7.11 2.44
N GLU A 307 16.04 -6.73 2.07
CA GLU A 307 16.78 -5.60 2.68
C GLU A 307 16.86 -5.64 4.22
N MET A 308 17.27 -6.77 4.78
CA MET A 308 17.49 -6.88 6.20
C MET A 308 18.70 -6.04 6.64
N ASN A 309 18.55 -5.33 7.76
CA ASN A 309 19.63 -4.58 8.37
C ASN A 309 20.79 -5.53 8.69
N PRO A 310 22.03 -5.23 8.24
CA PRO A 310 23.20 -6.09 8.48
C PRO A 310 23.46 -6.41 9.97
N TYR A 311 23.19 -5.46 10.87
CA TYR A 311 23.31 -5.69 12.32
C TYR A 311 22.31 -6.74 12.82
N VAL A 312 21.07 -6.70 12.32
CA VAL A 312 20.05 -7.72 12.66
C VAL A 312 20.47 -9.08 12.14
N LYS A 313 20.95 -9.15 10.90
CA LYS A 313 21.43 -10.39 10.28
C LYS A 313 22.60 -10.99 11.05
N ASN A 314 23.59 -10.18 11.42
CA ASN A 314 24.74 -10.63 12.20
C ASN A 314 24.32 -11.07 13.62
N SER A 315 23.43 -10.31 14.27
CA SER A 315 22.90 -10.70 15.59
C SER A 315 22.13 -12.02 15.52
N PHE A 316 21.33 -12.24 14.48
CA PHE A 316 20.64 -13.52 14.27
C PHE A 316 21.62 -14.68 14.11
N LYS A 317 22.65 -14.53 13.25
CA LYS A 317 23.70 -15.54 13.05
C LYS A 317 24.48 -15.90 14.33
N ASN A 318 24.71 -14.93 15.20
CA ASN A 318 25.36 -15.18 16.48
C ASN A 318 24.50 -16.04 17.43
N HIS A 319 23.17 -15.98 17.31
CA HIS A 319 22.23 -16.81 18.07
C HIS A 319 21.99 -18.18 17.43
N PHE A 320 22.01 -18.21 16.11
CA PHE A 320 21.68 -19.39 15.29
C PHE A 320 22.74 -19.51 14.17
N PRO A 321 23.86 -20.22 14.43
CA PRO A 321 25.04 -20.16 13.55
C PRO A 321 25.01 -21.13 12.37
N ASN A 322 24.01 -22.03 12.26
CA ASN A 322 23.97 -23.01 11.18
C ASN A 322 23.58 -22.36 9.84
N GLU A 323 24.05 -22.92 8.73
CA GLU A 323 23.88 -22.35 7.39
C GLU A 323 22.40 -22.14 6.98
N ASN A 324 21.52 -23.07 7.36
CA ASN A 324 20.12 -23.01 7.01
C ASN A 324 19.21 -22.29 8.03
N ASP A 325 19.77 -21.77 9.11
CA ASP A 325 18.96 -21.12 10.16
C ASP A 325 18.25 -19.85 9.63
N GLU A 326 18.84 -19.13 8.65
CA GLU A 326 18.27 -17.91 8.08
C GLU A 326 16.94 -18.13 7.35
N VAL A 327 16.65 -19.33 6.89
CA VAL A 327 15.37 -19.69 6.24
C VAL A 327 14.36 -20.33 7.21
N ASN A 328 14.74 -20.55 8.45
CA ASN A 328 13.90 -21.14 9.48
C ASN A 328 13.06 -20.10 10.22
N LEU A 329 11.77 -20.01 9.88
CA LEU A 329 10.84 -19.03 10.47
C LEU A 329 10.60 -19.24 11.98
N GLU A 330 10.76 -20.46 12.50
CA GLU A 330 10.64 -20.70 13.95
C GLU A 330 11.80 -20.08 14.73
N LEU A 331 13.01 -20.07 14.16
CA LEU A 331 14.16 -19.43 14.78
C LEU A 331 14.00 -17.91 14.73
N TRP A 332 13.43 -17.37 13.65
CA TRP A 332 13.08 -15.94 13.57
C TRP A 332 12.00 -15.56 14.59
N ASP A 333 11.03 -16.44 14.88
CA ASP A 333 10.05 -16.20 15.95
C ASP A 333 10.71 -16.14 17.34
N LYS A 334 11.65 -17.06 17.61
CA LYS A 334 12.45 -17.04 18.84
C LYS A 334 13.29 -15.78 18.95
N PHE A 335 13.95 -15.38 17.87
CA PHE A 335 14.77 -14.18 17.82
C PHE A 335 13.94 -12.91 18.05
N GLU A 336 12.78 -12.76 17.39
CA GLU A 336 11.92 -11.61 17.56
C GLU A 336 11.27 -11.53 18.96
N LYS A 337 11.11 -12.66 19.65
CA LYS A 337 10.71 -12.67 21.08
C LYS A 337 11.76 -12.01 21.97
N ILE A 338 13.05 -12.22 21.67
CA ILE A 338 14.16 -11.59 22.41
C ILE A 338 14.30 -10.12 21.98
N TYR A 339 14.17 -9.84 20.68
CA TYR A 339 14.36 -8.53 20.07
C TYR A 339 13.06 -8.03 19.38
N PRO A 340 12.03 -7.61 20.12
CA PRO A 340 10.70 -7.33 19.57
C PRO A 340 10.64 -6.11 18.63
N LYS A 341 11.70 -5.32 18.53
CA LYS A 341 11.83 -4.18 17.61
C LYS A 341 12.61 -4.50 16.34
N THR A 342 12.89 -5.78 16.06
CA THR A 342 13.62 -6.23 14.88
C THR A 342 12.90 -5.82 13.57
N PHE A 343 11.59 -6.01 13.52
CA PHE A 343 10.77 -5.67 12.36
C PHE A 343 9.84 -4.50 12.70
N LEU A 344 10.10 -3.33 12.08
CA LEU A 344 9.36 -2.09 12.36
C LEU A 344 8.09 -1.98 11.49
N GLY A 345 7.08 -2.81 11.78
CA GLY A 345 5.75 -2.71 11.18
C GLY A 345 5.40 -3.84 10.24
N MET A 346 6.23 -4.18 9.26
CA MET A 346 5.89 -5.17 8.22
C MET A 346 7.04 -6.13 7.97
N TYR A 347 6.73 -7.43 7.96
CA TYR A 347 7.64 -8.45 7.42
C TYR A 347 7.61 -8.37 5.90
N LYS A 348 8.77 -8.21 5.27
CA LYS A 348 8.93 -8.13 3.82
C LYS A 348 9.88 -9.23 3.39
N PHE A 349 9.37 -10.19 2.62
CA PHE A 349 10.12 -11.40 2.30
C PHE A 349 9.73 -12.00 0.95
N TRP A 350 10.62 -12.85 0.45
CA TRP A 350 10.47 -13.57 -0.80
C TRP A 350 10.11 -15.03 -0.55
N VAL A 351 9.23 -15.54 -1.40
CA VAL A 351 8.81 -16.95 -1.42
C VAL A 351 8.76 -17.47 -2.85
N LYS A 352 8.89 -18.79 -3.01
CA LYS A 352 8.69 -19.52 -4.27
C LYS A 352 7.85 -20.77 -4.06
N LYS A 353 7.26 -21.30 -5.14
CA LYS A 353 6.63 -22.64 -5.11
C LYS A 353 7.65 -23.73 -4.84
N ASN A 354 7.20 -24.78 -4.16
CA ASN A 354 7.96 -26.03 -4.03
C ASN A 354 8.13 -26.68 -5.39
#